data_bab362d103b6bdc0e1d465fb32b3152a
#
_entry.id   bab362d103b6bdc0e1d465fb32b3152a
#
_cell.length_a   1.000
_cell.length_b   1.000
_cell.length_c   1.000
_cell.angle_alpha   90.00
_cell.angle_beta   90.00
_cell.angle_gamma   90.00
#
_symmetry.space_group_name_H-M   'P 1'
#
loop_
_entity.id
_entity.type
_entity.pdbx_description
1 polymer ?
#
loop_
_entity_poly.entity_id
_entity_poly.type
_entity_poly.pdbx_seq_one_letter_code
_entity_poly.pdbx_strand_id
1 'polypeptide(L)'
;MKYSSVVALILSCVGLVCAQRSQKSVIAEVKHIAPAVAAPRECLVTFREFFRYLQNSEPGIVRDEQSQKRWLTQELRKALAQKLATFTSPADDPDYPSNNTFIGSWDQPSTYAIVSSRRYGKRAVIDVLYTWGPKTNYPGDQRTTSFIFLLEDGAWKLDDIYTFRGEFVQAESLNQYLRSK
;
A
#
# COMPACT_ATOMS: atom_id res chain seq x y z
N MET A 1 -43.83 1.36 -37.93
CA MET A 1 -42.50 1.19 -37.40
C MET A 1 -42.25 2.24 -36.33
N LYS A 2 -42.65 2.00 -35.06
CA LYS A 2 -42.47 2.93 -33.90
C LYS A 2 -42.38 2.13 -32.60
N TYR A 3 -41.32 1.31 -32.44
CA TYR A 3 -41.07 0.58 -31.16
C TYR A 3 -39.61 0.55 -30.72
N SER A 4 -38.72 1.44 -31.28
CA SER A 4 -37.29 1.35 -31.03
C SER A 4 -36.77 2.32 -29.94
N SER A 5 -37.60 3.21 -29.37
CA SER A 5 -37.09 4.27 -28.48
C SER A 5 -37.33 4.04 -26.99
N VAL A 6 -38.10 3.02 -26.59
CA VAL A 6 -38.50 2.84 -25.18
C VAL A 6 -37.53 1.90 -24.44
N VAL A 7 -36.83 0.97 -25.15
CA VAL A 7 -35.91 0.02 -24.51
C VAL A 7 -34.58 0.65 -24.07
N ALA A 8 -34.16 1.71 -24.75
CA ALA A 8 -32.88 2.38 -24.42
C ALA A 8 -32.94 3.19 -23.09
N LEU A 9 -34.15 3.65 -22.70
CA LEU A 9 -34.30 4.48 -21.49
C LEU A 9 -34.28 3.65 -20.19
N ILE A 10 -34.70 2.39 -20.24
CA ILE A 10 -34.80 1.52 -19.06
C ILE A 10 -33.41 0.99 -18.65
N LEU A 11 -32.53 0.73 -19.60
CA LEU A 11 -31.17 0.29 -19.31
C LEU A 11 -30.28 1.37 -18.67
N SER A 12 -30.52 2.65 -19.00
CA SER A 12 -29.78 3.76 -18.38
C SER A 12 -30.16 3.97 -16.91
N CYS A 13 -31.40 3.70 -16.51
CA CYS A 13 -31.85 3.89 -15.11
C CYS A 13 -31.32 2.80 -14.17
N VAL A 14 -31.15 1.56 -14.65
CA VAL A 14 -30.66 0.45 -13.82
C VAL A 14 -29.16 0.62 -13.51
N GLY A 15 -28.37 1.08 -14.48
CA GLY A 15 -26.94 1.36 -14.29
C GLY A 15 -26.69 2.48 -13.26
N LEU A 16 -27.49 3.53 -13.27
CA LEU A 16 -27.36 4.66 -12.35
C LEU A 16 -27.73 4.30 -10.91
N VAL A 17 -28.73 3.45 -10.71
CA VAL A 17 -29.16 3.02 -9.37
C VAL A 17 -28.13 2.08 -8.72
N CYS A 18 -27.46 1.21 -9.48
CA CYS A 18 -26.38 0.37 -8.96
C CYS A 18 -25.14 1.17 -8.59
N ALA A 19 -24.75 2.17 -9.40
CA ALA A 19 -23.62 3.05 -9.10
C ALA A 19 -23.87 3.90 -7.83
N GLN A 20 -25.10 4.41 -7.66
CA GLN A 20 -25.45 5.19 -6.46
C GLN A 20 -25.53 4.33 -5.19
N ARG A 21 -25.91 3.04 -5.27
CA ARG A 21 -25.90 2.13 -4.11
C ARG A 21 -24.49 1.82 -3.64
N SER A 22 -23.55 1.62 -4.56
CA SER A 22 -22.13 1.38 -4.23
C SER A 22 -21.50 2.59 -3.54
N GLN A 23 -21.78 3.81 -4.02
CA GLN A 23 -21.24 5.03 -3.39
C GLN A 23 -21.85 5.29 -2.00
N LYS A 24 -23.13 4.99 -1.77
CA LYS A 24 -23.75 5.17 -0.45
C LYS A 24 -23.22 4.19 0.59
N SER A 25 -22.85 2.98 0.24
CA SER A 25 -22.26 2.01 1.19
C SER A 25 -20.85 2.40 1.61
N VAL A 26 -20.04 2.92 0.70
CA VAL A 26 -18.68 3.41 1.00
C VAL A 26 -18.72 4.68 1.87
N ILE A 27 -19.67 5.59 1.63
CA ILE A 27 -19.82 6.82 2.43
C ILE A 27 -20.38 6.51 3.83
N ALA A 28 -21.19 5.46 4.00
CA ALA A 28 -21.72 5.08 5.31
C ALA A 28 -20.66 4.47 6.23
N GLU A 29 -19.64 3.78 5.68
CA GLU A 29 -18.54 3.19 6.45
C GLU A 29 -17.53 4.24 6.94
N VAL A 30 -17.43 5.38 6.26
CA VAL A 30 -16.53 6.49 6.63
C VAL A 30 -17.03 7.29 7.85
N LYS A 31 -18.30 7.16 8.26
CA LYS A 31 -18.91 7.98 9.32
C LYS A 31 -18.46 7.70 10.76
N HIS A 32 -17.64 6.67 11.00
CA HIS A 32 -17.11 6.33 12.34
C HIS A 32 -15.58 6.42 12.46
N ILE A 33 -14.90 7.03 11.51
CA ILE A 33 -13.46 7.25 11.64
C ILE A 33 -13.25 8.45 12.56
N ALA A 34 -12.60 8.22 13.71
CA ALA A 34 -12.18 9.30 14.59
C ALA A 34 -11.43 10.37 13.78
N PRO A 35 -11.56 11.67 14.13
CA PRO A 35 -10.90 12.72 13.38
C PRO A 35 -9.41 12.43 13.27
N ALA A 36 -8.88 12.53 12.06
CA ALA A 36 -7.47 12.31 11.79
C ALA A 36 -6.65 13.39 12.50
N VAL A 37 -5.69 12.98 13.29
CA VAL A 37 -4.67 13.85 13.85
C VAL A 37 -3.33 13.56 13.17
N ALA A 38 -2.37 14.48 13.24
CA ALA A 38 -1.04 14.23 12.70
C ALA A 38 -0.42 12.96 13.31
N ALA A 39 0.31 12.19 12.50
CA ALA A 39 1.00 11.00 13.00
C ALA A 39 2.03 11.41 14.07
N PRO A 40 2.21 10.62 15.13
CA PRO A 40 3.18 10.89 16.18
C PRO A 40 4.60 10.98 15.63
N ARG A 41 5.43 11.79 16.25
CA ARG A 41 6.84 11.93 15.86
C ARG A 41 7.58 10.60 15.86
N GLU A 42 7.29 9.74 16.82
CA GLU A 42 7.88 8.40 16.96
C GLU A 42 7.56 7.52 15.73
N CYS A 43 6.33 7.60 15.21
CA CYS A 43 5.94 6.88 14.00
C CYS A 43 6.72 7.38 12.77
N LEU A 44 6.90 8.69 12.64
CA LEU A 44 7.69 9.28 11.55
C LEU A 44 9.18 8.94 11.65
N VAL A 45 9.73 8.84 12.86
CA VAL A 45 11.09 8.36 13.09
C VAL A 45 11.22 6.91 12.67
N THR A 46 10.29 6.04 13.12
CA THR A 46 10.24 4.62 12.73
C THR A 46 10.18 4.46 11.21
N PHE A 47 9.30 5.23 10.53
CA PHE A 47 9.22 5.19 9.07
C PHE A 47 10.57 5.53 8.41
N ARG A 48 11.24 6.60 8.83
CA ARG A 48 12.54 7.01 8.24
C ARG A 48 13.64 5.99 8.49
N GLU A 49 13.68 5.38 9.68
CA GLU A 49 14.63 4.32 10.00
C GLU A 49 14.36 3.07 9.19
N PHE A 50 13.10 2.64 9.08
CA PHE A 50 12.68 1.53 8.26
C PHE A 50 13.03 1.75 6.78
N PHE A 51 12.71 2.93 6.23
CA PHE A 51 13.01 3.25 4.85
C PHE A 51 14.51 3.24 4.56
N ARG A 52 15.32 3.82 5.47
CA ARG A 52 16.78 3.76 5.38
C ARG A 52 17.30 2.32 5.45
N TYR A 53 16.70 1.49 6.29
CA TYR A 53 17.04 0.07 6.38
C TYR A 53 16.79 -0.63 5.03
N LEU A 54 15.63 -0.43 4.40
CA LEU A 54 15.32 -1.03 3.11
C LEU A 54 16.31 -0.65 2.00
N GLN A 55 16.84 0.58 2.04
CA GLN A 55 17.77 1.08 1.03
C GLN A 55 19.21 0.57 1.19
N ASN A 56 19.62 0.21 2.42
CA ASN A 56 21.03 -0.01 2.73
C ASN A 56 21.34 -1.40 3.31
N SER A 57 20.35 -2.25 3.54
CA SER A 57 20.57 -3.52 4.25
C SER A 57 20.61 -4.73 3.33
N GLU A 58 21.66 -5.51 3.47
CA GLU A 58 21.80 -6.88 2.98
C GLU A 58 21.89 -7.81 4.20
N PRO A 59 21.16 -8.91 4.25
CA PRO A 59 20.38 -9.58 3.21
C PRO A 59 18.95 -9.05 3.00
N GLY A 60 18.59 -7.94 3.61
CA GLY A 60 17.26 -7.33 3.48
C GLY A 60 16.18 -7.97 4.36
N ILE A 61 15.02 -7.29 4.44
CA ILE A 61 13.92 -7.63 5.36
C ILE A 61 13.33 -9.02 5.10
N VAL A 62 13.35 -9.50 3.86
CA VAL A 62 12.76 -10.79 3.49
C VAL A 62 13.52 -11.97 4.10
N ARG A 63 14.85 -11.84 4.29
CA ARG A 63 15.73 -12.91 4.79
C ARG A 63 16.14 -12.74 6.24
N ASP A 64 15.88 -11.59 6.85
CA ASP A 64 16.26 -11.29 8.23
C ASP A 64 15.05 -11.30 9.16
N GLU A 65 14.85 -12.43 9.85
CA GLU A 65 13.75 -12.61 10.81
C GLU A 65 13.77 -11.58 11.95
N GLN A 66 14.96 -11.15 12.38
CA GLN A 66 15.08 -10.16 13.46
C GLN A 66 14.58 -8.79 12.99
N SER A 67 14.95 -8.39 11.77
CA SER A 67 14.42 -7.18 11.15
C SER A 67 12.93 -7.27 10.88
N GLN A 68 12.41 -8.42 10.46
CA GLN A 68 10.96 -8.61 10.34
C GLN A 68 10.25 -8.39 11.68
N LYS A 69 10.75 -8.94 12.78
CA LYS A 69 10.18 -8.73 14.12
C LYS A 69 10.23 -7.26 14.56
N ARG A 70 11.27 -6.55 14.18
CA ARG A 70 11.44 -5.13 14.48
C ARG A 70 10.44 -4.25 13.70
N TRP A 71 10.31 -4.49 12.40
CA TRP A 71 9.66 -3.56 11.48
C TRP A 71 8.25 -3.92 11.07
N LEU A 72 7.88 -5.21 11.07
CA LEU A 72 6.59 -5.69 10.55
C LEU A 72 5.65 -6.12 11.67
N THR A 73 4.35 -5.88 11.51
CA THR A 73 3.32 -6.46 12.39
C THR A 73 3.35 -7.99 12.33
N GLN A 74 2.81 -8.64 13.35
CA GLN A 74 2.70 -10.09 13.39
C GLN A 74 1.93 -10.63 12.18
N GLU A 75 0.85 -9.97 11.80
CA GLU A 75 0.01 -10.40 10.67
C GLU A 75 0.75 -10.25 9.33
N LEU A 76 1.49 -9.17 9.12
CA LEU A 76 2.28 -8.99 7.91
C LEU A 76 3.43 -10.01 7.81
N ARG A 77 4.08 -10.35 8.94
CA ARG A 77 5.09 -11.42 8.99
C ARG A 77 4.52 -12.79 8.63
N LYS A 78 3.32 -13.13 9.12
CA LYS A 78 2.63 -14.38 8.76
C LYS A 78 2.32 -14.43 7.27
N ALA A 79 1.80 -13.35 6.69
CA ALA A 79 1.51 -13.27 5.27
C ALA A 79 2.79 -13.42 4.43
N LEU A 80 3.88 -12.76 4.83
CA LEU A 80 5.18 -12.89 4.18
C LEU A 80 5.69 -14.34 4.23
N ALA A 81 5.67 -14.98 5.39
CA ALA A 81 6.11 -16.37 5.55
C ALA A 81 5.29 -17.34 4.68
N GLN A 82 3.97 -17.14 4.60
CA GLN A 82 3.08 -17.92 3.72
C GLN A 82 3.43 -17.72 2.24
N LYS A 83 3.65 -16.48 1.81
CA LYS A 83 4.06 -16.18 0.43
C LYS A 83 5.40 -16.81 0.10
N LEU A 84 6.40 -16.68 0.97
CA LEU A 84 7.73 -17.27 0.76
C LEU A 84 7.69 -18.80 0.63
N ALA A 85 6.79 -19.46 1.34
CA ALA A 85 6.62 -20.91 1.27
C ALA A 85 6.03 -21.39 -0.08
N THR A 86 5.49 -20.51 -0.92
CA THR A 86 5.00 -20.85 -2.27
C THR A 86 6.11 -20.96 -3.31
N PHE A 87 7.32 -20.43 -3.03
CA PHE A 87 8.43 -20.41 -3.98
C PHE A 87 9.35 -21.61 -3.76
N THR A 88 9.59 -22.36 -4.84
CA THR A 88 10.52 -23.51 -4.83
C THR A 88 11.95 -23.11 -5.16
N SER A 89 12.15 -22.04 -5.95
CA SER A 89 13.45 -21.50 -6.35
C SER A 89 13.45 -19.97 -6.24
N PRO A 90 13.69 -19.41 -5.04
CA PRO A 90 13.57 -17.97 -4.79
C PRO A 90 14.49 -17.08 -5.65
N ALA A 91 15.64 -17.60 -6.10
CA ALA A 91 16.64 -16.79 -6.78
C ALA A 91 16.24 -16.39 -8.21
N ASP A 92 15.37 -17.17 -8.85
CA ASP A 92 15.04 -17.04 -10.28
C ASP A 92 13.60 -16.56 -10.53
N ASP A 93 12.81 -16.36 -9.46
CA ASP A 93 11.42 -15.97 -9.59
C ASP A 93 11.28 -14.44 -9.49
N PRO A 94 10.81 -13.75 -10.55
CA PRO A 94 10.65 -12.29 -10.54
C PRO A 94 9.59 -11.82 -9.53
N ASP A 95 8.65 -12.69 -9.14
CA ASP A 95 7.61 -12.39 -8.15
C ASP A 95 8.06 -12.65 -6.71
N TYR A 96 9.31 -13.09 -6.49
CA TYR A 96 9.84 -13.29 -5.15
C TYR A 96 9.94 -11.96 -4.39
N PRO A 97 9.38 -11.87 -3.18
CA PRO A 97 9.44 -10.64 -2.39
C PRO A 97 10.88 -10.17 -2.15
N SER A 98 11.11 -8.89 -2.31
CA SER A 98 12.41 -8.24 -2.10
C SER A 98 12.26 -6.98 -1.24
N ASN A 99 13.34 -6.26 -0.97
CA ASN A 99 13.25 -4.95 -0.33
C ASN A 99 12.40 -3.97 -1.15
N ASN A 100 12.41 -4.07 -2.48
CA ASN A 100 11.61 -3.22 -3.36
C ASN A 100 10.10 -3.44 -3.16
N THR A 101 9.67 -4.66 -2.83
CA THR A 101 8.28 -4.96 -2.47
C THR A 101 7.83 -4.11 -1.27
N PHE A 102 8.72 -3.90 -0.29
CA PHE A 102 8.45 -3.09 0.91
C PHE A 102 8.69 -1.58 0.71
N ILE A 103 9.30 -1.19 -0.39
CA ILE A 103 9.31 0.21 -0.86
C ILE A 103 8.01 0.53 -1.62
N GLY A 104 7.29 -0.49 -2.10
CA GLY A 104 6.10 -0.34 -2.93
C GLY A 104 6.44 0.09 -4.35
N SER A 105 7.63 -0.27 -4.85
CA SER A 105 8.08 0.05 -6.20
C SER A 105 9.06 -1.02 -6.71
N TRP A 106 8.97 -1.36 -8.00
CA TRP A 106 9.92 -2.25 -8.67
C TRP A 106 11.32 -1.63 -8.80
N ASP A 107 11.39 -0.31 -9.01
CA ASP A 107 12.62 0.46 -9.09
C ASP A 107 12.77 1.36 -7.88
N GLN A 108 13.98 1.49 -7.36
CA GLN A 108 14.24 2.42 -6.27
C GLN A 108 14.03 3.87 -6.73
N PRO A 109 13.21 4.66 -6.03
CA PRO A 109 13.05 6.06 -6.32
C PRO A 109 14.36 6.82 -6.05
N SER A 110 14.66 7.83 -6.86
CA SER A 110 15.84 8.68 -6.67
C SER A 110 15.71 9.59 -5.45
N THR A 111 14.48 10.02 -5.17
CA THR A 111 14.15 10.84 -3.98
C THR A 111 12.77 10.48 -3.46
N TYR A 112 12.52 10.79 -2.18
CA TYR A 112 11.20 10.70 -1.58
C TYR A 112 10.90 11.89 -0.68
N ALA A 113 9.62 12.25 -0.58
CA ALA A 113 9.12 13.26 0.36
C ALA A 113 7.88 12.76 1.09
N ILE A 114 7.80 12.96 2.40
CA ILE A 114 6.56 12.75 3.15
C ILE A 114 5.62 13.90 2.84
N VAL A 115 4.50 13.64 2.15
CA VAL A 115 3.53 14.65 1.74
C VAL A 115 2.37 14.78 2.71
N SER A 116 2.02 13.71 3.42
CA SER A 116 1.07 13.76 4.52
C SER A 116 1.34 12.68 5.57
N SER A 117 0.85 12.91 6.78
CA SER A 117 0.85 11.90 7.83
C SER A 117 -0.36 12.07 8.74
N ARG A 118 -1.08 10.96 8.99
CA ARG A 118 -2.35 10.96 9.74
C ARG A 118 -2.38 9.79 10.70
N ARG A 119 -3.02 9.98 11.86
CA ARG A 119 -3.24 8.93 12.85
C ARG A 119 -4.73 8.71 13.11
N TYR A 120 -5.12 7.46 13.24
CA TYR A 120 -6.46 6.98 13.60
C TYR A 120 -6.32 5.94 14.71
N GLY A 121 -6.42 6.36 15.96
CA GLY A 121 -6.22 5.46 17.11
C GLY A 121 -4.82 4.84 17.14
N LYS A 122 -4.71 3.52 16.98
CA LYS A 122 -3.45 2.76 16.92
C LYS A 122 -2.85 2.65 15.51
N ARG A 123 -3.51 3.20 14.49
CA ARG A 123 -3.07 3.15 13.09
C ARG A 123 -2.58 4.53 12.65
N ALA A 124 -1.48 4.57 11.92
CA ALA A 124 -0.98 5.77 11.27
C ALA A 124 -0.82 5.51 9.77
N VAL A 125 -1.10 6.53 8.96
CA VAL A 125 -0.91 6.51 7.50
C VAL A 125 0.10 7.58 7.16
N ILE A 126 1.14 7.22 6.42
CA ILE A 126 2.19 8.13 5.95
C ILE A 126 2.19 8.07 4.43
N ASP A 127 1.81 9.16 3.78
CA ASP A 127 1.81 9.28 2.33
C ASP A 127 3.17 9.83 1.87
N VAL A 128 3.80 9.12 0.96
CA VAL A 128 5.14 9.39 0.47
C VAL A 128 5.09 9.61 -1.03
N LEU A 129 5.56 10.75 -1.49
CA LEU A 129 5.77 11.04 -2.90
C LEU A 129 7.16 10.58 -3.30
N TYR A 130 7.23 9.65 -4.22
CA TYR A 130 8.46 9.22 -4.90
C TYR A 130 8.69 10.01 -6.17
N THR A 131 9.96 10.26 -6.50
CA THR A 131 10.37 10.83 -7.77
C THR A 131 11.52 10.02 -8.34
N TRP A 132 11.41 9.65 -9.62
CA TRP A 132 12.44 8.91 -10.35
C TRP A 132 13.32 9.87 -11.16
N GLY A 133 14.63 9.76 -10.98
CA GLY A 133 15.63 10.59 -11.68
C GLY A 133 15.84 10.16 -13.14
N PRO A 134 16.63 10.93 -13.89
CA PRO A 134 16.82 10.73 -15.33
C PRO A 134 17.54 9.41 -15.71
N LYS A 135 18.15 8.73 -14.76
CA LYS A 135 18.87 7.46 -14.98
C LYS A 135 18.06 6.21 -14.60
N THR A 136 16.79 6.36 -14.31
CA THR A 136 15.87 5.25 -13.98
C THR A 136 15.06 4.83 -15.20
N ASN A 137 14.34 3.72 -15.12
CA ASN A 137 13.42 3.27 -16.18
C ASN A 137 12.21 4.19 -16.35
N TYR A 138 11.97 5.10 -15.39
CA TYR A 138 10.81 6.00 -15.37
C TYR A 138 11.25 7.44 -15.08
N PRO A 139 12.06 8.07 -15.95
CA PRO A 139 12.64 9.40 -15.68
C PRO A 139 11.55 10.46 -15.56
N GLY A 140 11.55 11.19 -14.43
CA GLY A 140 10.59 12.24 -14.14
C GLY A 140 9.23 11.79 -13.59
N ASP A 141 8.96 10.49 -13.54
CA ASP A 141 7.73 9.99 -12.94
C ASP A 141 7.64 10.33 -11.45
N GLN A 142 6.41 10.57 -11.01
CA GLN A 142 6.08 10.78 -9.61
C GLN A 142 4.95 9.84 -9.22
N ARG A 143 5.06 9.21 -8.05
CA ARG A 143 4.03 8.32 -7.51
C ARG A 143 3.88 8.51 -6.02
N THR A 144 2.65 8.45 -5.54
CA THR A 144 2.35 8.45 -4.12
C THR A 144 2.14 7.02 -3.63
N THR A 145 2.82 6.67 -2.55
CA THR A 145 2.68 5.39 -1.84
C THR A 145 2.26 5.67 -0.41
N SER A 146 1.24 4.98 0.09
CA SER A 146 0.76 5.12 1.46
C SER A 146 1.26 3.95 2.31
N PHE A 147 2.04 4.26 3.35
CA PHE A 147 2.51 3.31 4.35
C PHE A 147 1.58 3.32 5.55
N ILE A 148 1.10 2.15 5.94
CA ILE A 148 0.24 1.97 7.09
C ILE A 148 1.05 1.36 8.22
N PHE A 149 1.15 2.08 9.33
CA PHE A 149 1.77 1.61 10.56
C PHE A 149 0.72 1.33 11.62
N LEU A 150 0.92 0.27 12.38
CA LEU A 150 0.12 -0.09 13.54
C LEU A 150 0.98 -0.04 14.79
N LEU A 151 0.42 0.50 15.88
CA LEU A 151 1.05 0.45 17.20
C LEU A 151 0.80 -0.93 17.81
N GLU A 152 1.82 -1.80 17.78
CA GLU A 152 1.82 -3.17 18.28
C GLU A 152 2.93 -3.32 19.33
N ASP A 153 2.57 -3.77 20.54
CA ASP A 153 3.49 -3.97 21.67
C ASP A 153 4.31 -2.72 22.03
N GLY A 154 3.69 -1.55 21.92
CA GLY A 154 4.33 -0.26 22.23
C GLY A 154 5.24 0.29 21.13
N ALA A 155 5.39 -0.39 20.00
CA ALA A 155 6.20 0.04 18.86
C ALA A 155 5.35 0.23 17.60
N TRP A 156 5.70 1.22 16.77
CA TRP A 156 5.11 1.39 15.46
C TRP A 156 5.73 0.39 14.49
N LYS A 157 4.90 -0.43 13.85
CA LYS A 157 5.31 -1.46 12.89
C LYS A 157 4.52 -1.32 11.60
N LEU A 158 5.15 -1.62 10.48
CA LEU A 158 4.51 -1.65 9.18
C LEU A 158 3.43 -2.75 9.15
N ASP A 159 2.23 -2.37 8.74
CA ASP A 159 1.05 -3.25 8.65
C ASP A 159 0.63 -3.48 7.19
N ASP A 160 0.74 -2.45 6.35
CA ASP A 160 0.41 -2.54 4.93
C ASP A 160 1.05 -1.40 4.12
N ILE A 161 1.05 -1.54 2.79
CA ILE A 161 1.49 -0.52 1.85
C ILE A 161 0.47 -0.44 0.71
N TYR A 162 -0.01 0.77 0.39
CA TYR A 162 -0.87 1.02 -0.75
C TYR A 162 -0.14 1.86 -1.77
N THR A 163 -0.06 1.38 -3.00
CA THR A 163 0.54 2.09 -4.13
C THR A 163 -0.54 2.64 -5.04
N PHE A 164 -0.58 3.95 -5.22
CA PHE A 164 -1.49 4.61 -6.14
C PHE A 164 -0.81 4.74 -7.50
N ARG A 165 -1.37 4.08 -8.52
CA ARG A 165 -0.94 4.22 -9.92
C ARG A 165 -1.91 5.14 -10.64
N GLY A 166 -1.58 6.44 -10.78
CA GLY A 166 -2.27 7.40 -11.67
C GLY A 166 -3.80 7.41 -11.63
N GLU A 167 -4.43 7.88 -12.70
CA GLU A 167 -5.90 8.07 -12.81
C GLU A 167 -6.71 6.75 -12.82
N PHE A 168 -6.08 5.61 -13.10
CA PHE A 168 -6.72 4.28 -13.09
C PHE A 168 -6.22 3.47 -11.90
N VAL A 169 -6.72 3.83 -10.73
CA VAL A 169 -6.30 3.26 -9.45
C VAL A 169 -6.74 1.80 -9.33
N GLN A 170 -5.83 0.87 -9.52
CA GLN A 170 -5.85 -0.39 -8.78
C GLN A 170 -4.91 -0.20 -7.58
N ALA A 171 -5.46 0.13 -6.43
CA ALA A 171 -4.72 0.16 -5.19
C ALA A 171 -4.45 -1.29 -4.78
N GLU A 172 -3.32 -1.84 -5.23
CA GLU A 172 -2.84 -3.11 -4.72
C GLU A 172 -2.20 -2.86 -3.37
N SER A 173 -2.71 -3.52 -2.33
CA SER A 173 -2.08 -3.49 -1.02
C SER A 173 -1.02 -4.59 -0.91
N LEU A 174 0.03 -4.33 -0.13
CA LEU A 174 1.06 -5.32 0.17
C LEU A 174 0.44 -6.59 0.77
N ASN A 175 -0.52 -6.45 1.69
CA ASN A 175 -1.24 -7.58 2.27
C ASN A 175 -1.99 -8.40 1.21
N GLN A 176 -2.63 -7.76 0.24
CA GLN A 176 -3.30 -8.45 -0.85
C GLN A 176 -2.30 -9.23 -1.71
N TYR A 177 -1.17 -8.61 -2.07
CA TYR A 177 -0.10 -9.27 -2.82
C TYR A 177 0.46 -10.50 -2.07
N LEU A 178 0.79 -10.36 -0.78
CA LEU A 178 1.34 -11.46 0.01
C LEU A 178 0.35 -12.62 0.23
N ARG A 179 -0.95 -12.38 0.14
CA ARG A 179 -2.01 -13.39 0.29
C ARG A 179 -2.50 -13.95 -1.05
N SER A 180 -2.08 -13.39 -2.19
CA SER A 180 -2.39 -13.95 -3.52
C SER A 180 -1.66 -15.28 -3.71
N LYS A 181 -2.38 -16.22 -4.34
CA LYS A 181 -1.83 -17.55 -4.72
C LYS A 181 -0.97 -17.42 -5.97
#